data_8e74b4a0549fdd92154ea30cd48abbcb
#
_entry.id   8e74b4a0549fdd92154ea30cd48abbcb
#
_cell.length_a   1.000
_cell.length_b   1.000
_cell.length_c   1.000
_cell.angle_alpha   90.00
_cell.angle_beta   90.00
_cell.angle_gamma   90.00
#
_symmetry.space_group_name_H-M   'P 1'
#
loop_
_entity.id
_entity.type
_entity.pdbx_description
1 polymer ?
#
loop_
_entity_poly.entity_id
_entity_poly.type
_entity_poly.pdbx_seq_one_letter_code
_entity_poly.pdbx_strand_id
1 'polypeptide(L)'
;MTSTYYKFTFSEEIRLERIRQLFGLAMIAVEAIHGMPAVRLELSAMIDSKDHSLMVEAESETGYDLAKVLMQFFAREFGYTFDVEKVESKRKHSDYIYHLGTILWEMK
;
A
#
# COMPACT_ATOMS: atom_id res chain seq x y z
N MET A 1 -3.35 -20.93 -3.17
CA MET A 1 -2.56 -19.98 -3.95
C MET A 1 -1.94 -18.91 -3.05
N THR A 2 -0.69 -18.57 -3.30
CA THR A 2 -0.03 -17.50 -2.58
C THR A 2 -0.06 -16.22 -3.42
N SER A 3 -0.21 -15.10 -2.76
CA SER A 3 -0.09 -13.79 -3.40
C SER A 3 1.21 -13.13 -2.98
N THR A 4 1.80 -12.37 -3.87
CA THR A 4 3.03 -11.64 -3.61
C THR A 4 2.70 -10.22 -3.21
N TYR A 5 3.30 -9.76 -2.11
CA TYR A 5 3.09 -8.42 -1.59
C TYR A 5 4.43 -7.73 -1.38
N TYR A 6 4.44 -6.42 -1.50
CA TYR A 6 5.52 -5.60 -0.95
C TYR A 6 5.08 -5.14 0.43
N LYS A 7 5.88 -5.47 1.43
CA LYS A 7 5.59 -5.09 2.81
C LYS A 7 6.52 -3.98 3.25
N PHE A 8 5.93 -2.86 3.59
CA PHE A 8 6.64 -1.70 4.15
C PHE A 8 6.45 -1.73 5.65
N THR A 9 7.53 -1.83 6.40
CA THR A 9 7.48 -1.83 7.86
C THR A 9 8.10 -0.54 8.38
N PHE A 10 7.38 0.15 9.24
CA PHE A 10 7.76 1.47 9.72
C PHE A 10 8.08 1.44 11.21
N SER A 11 8.91 2.38 11.63
CA SER A 11 9.13 2.65 13.05
C SER A 11 7.82 3.08 13.70
N GLU A 12 7.63 2.74 14.97
CA GLU A 12 6.44 3.13 15.71
C GLU A 12 6.33 4.66 15.88
N GLU A 13 7.42 5.37 15.68
CA GLU A 13 7.42 6.84 15.72
C GLU A 13 6.69 7.45 14.53
N ILE A 14 6.58 6.72 13.43
CA ILE A 14 5.86 7.16 12.24
C ILE A 14 4.38 6.87 12.43
N ARG A 15 3.56 7.90 12.34
CA ARG A 15 2.13 7.75 12.57
C ARG A 15 1.45 7.03 11.39
N LEU A 16 0.60 6.07 11.70
CA LEU A 16 -0.16 5.35 10.68
C LEU A 16 -1.00 6.30 9.82
N GLU A 17 -1.52 7.34 10.46
CA GLU A 17 -2.29 8.36 9.77
C GLU A 17 -1.48 9.00 8.63
N ARG A 18 -0.20 9.27 8.88
CA ARG A 18 0.67 9.84 7.85
C ARG A 18 0.93 8.84 6.73
N ILE A 19 1.10 7.58 7.08
CA ILE A 19 1.27 6.51 6.10
C ILE A 19 0.03 6.43 5.20
N ARG A 20 -1.17 6.51 5.79
CA ARG A 20 -2.42 6.49 5.03
C ARG A 20 -2.53 7.68 4.08
N GLN A 21 -2.14 8.87 4.54
CA GLN A 21 -2.17 10.07 3.70
C GLN A 21 -1.27 9.92 2.48
N LEU A 22 -0.05 9.43 2.68
CA LEU A 22 0.87 9.21 1.59
C LEU A 22 0.38 8.11 0.64
N PHE A 23 -0.23 7.08 1.21
CA PHE A 23 -0.85 6.03 0.42
C PHE A 23 -1.92 6.60 -0.51
N GLY A 24 -2.79 7.45 0.02
CA GLY A 24 -3.83 8.08 -0.78
C GLY A 24 -3.28 8.94 -1.91
N LEU A 25 -2.20 9.68 -1.65
CA LEU A 25 -1.54 10.48 -2.69
C LEU A 25 -0.93 9.59 -3.77
N ALA A 26 -0.28 8.51 -3.36
CA ALA A 26 0.30 7.54 -4.30
C ALA A 26 -0.78 6.94 -5.19
N MET A 27 -1.94 6.72 -4.61
CA MET A 27 -3.09 6.19 -5.34
C MET A 27 -3.56 7.11 -6.43
N ILE A 28 -3.62 8.40 -6.15
CA ILE A 28 -4.01 9.40 -7.15
C ILE A 28 -3.02 9.37 -8.31
N ALA A 29 -1.74 9.25 -8.02
CA ALA A 29 -0.71 9.18 -9.04
C ALA A 29 -0.88 7.95 -9.94
N VAL A 30 -1.15 6.79 -9.34
CA VAL A 30 -1.33 5.53 -10.07
C VAL A 30 -2.63 5.57 -10.86
N GLU A 31 -3.67 6.16 -10.32
CA GLU A 31 -4.94 6.32 -11.00
C GLU A 31 -4.78 7.17 -12.27
N ALA A 32 -3.92 8.18 -12.22
CA ALA A 32 -3.65 9.02 -13.38
C ALA A 32 -3.03 8.25 -14.53
N ILE A 33 -2.31 7.16 -14.23
CA ILE A 33 -1.63 6.33 -15.23
C ILE A 33 -2.53 5.20 -15.71
N HIS A 34 -3.16 4.49 -14.79
CA HIS A 34 -3.90 3.26 -15.08
C HIS A 34 -5.40 3.45 -15.18
N GLY A 35 -5.93 4.57 -14.71
CA GLY A 35 -7.36 4.84 -14.68
C GLY A 35 -8.03 4.30 -13.44
N MET A 36 -9.16 4.89 -13.10
CA MET A 36 -9.91 4.54 -11.89
C MET A 36 -10.40 3.09 -11.86
N PRO A 37 -10.92 2.51 -12.97
CA PRO A 37 -11.36 1.13 -12.92
C PRO A 37 -10.25 0.15 -12.58
N ALA A 38 -9.04 0.32 -13.14
CA ALA A 38 -7.93 -0.56 -12.85
C ALA A 38 -7.54 -0.46 -11.38
N VAL A 39 -7.49 0.76 -10.86
CA VAL A 39 -7.14 1.01 -9.46
C VAL A 39 -8.14 0.32 -8.53
N ARG A 40 -9.42 0.46 -8.80
CA ARG A 40 -10.46 -0.13 -7.94
C ARG A 40 -10.53 -1.64 -8.01
N LEU A 41 -10.26 -2.22 -9.17
CA LEU A 41 -10.41 -3.65 -9.39
C LEU A 41 -9.15 -4.44 -9.11
N GLU A 42 -7.99 -3.85 -9.36
CA GLU A 42 -6.73 -4.57 -9.31
C GLU A 42 -5.90 -4.33 -8.04
N LEU A 43 -6.15 -3.22 -7.36
CA LEU A 43 -5.33 -2.90 -6.19
C LEU A 43 -5.91 -3.44 -4.92
N SER A 44 -5.07 -4.06 -4.12
CA SER A 44 -5.40 -4.37 -2.75
C SER A 44 -4.21 -4.08 -1.86
N ALA A 45 -4.52 -3.58 -0.66
CA ALA A 45 -3.53 -3.21 0.31
C ALA A 45 -4.05 -3.52 1.70
N MET A 46 -3.12 -3.75 2.61
CA MET A 46 -3.44 -4.09 3.98
C MET A 46 -2.58 -3.27 4.91
N ILE A 47 -3.21 -2.59 5.86
CA ILE A 47 -2.50 -1.86 6.91
C ILE A 47 -2.68 -2.64 8.20
N ASP A 48 -1.56 -3.01 8.81
CA ASP A 48 -1.54 -3.73 10.07
C ASP A 48 -1.04 -2.80 11.17
N SER A 49 -1.93 -2.41 12.07
CA SER A 49 -1.58 -1.51 13.15
C SER A 49 -0.67 -2.17 14.19
N LYS A 50 -0.75 -3.48 14.34
CA LYS A 50 0.10 -4.19 15.29
C LYS A 50 1.54 -4.28 14.81
N ASP A 51 1.70 -4.59 13.53
CA ASP A 51 3.02 -4.69 12.90
C ASP A 51 3.57 -3.35 12.45
N HIS A 52 2.73 -2.33 12.47
CA HIS A 52 3.07 -1.01 11.95
C HIS A 52 3.56 -1.10 10.52
N SER A 53 2.78 -1.77 9.69
CA SER A 53 3.18 -2.09 8.33
C SER A 53 2.07 -1.84 7.32
N LEU A 54 2.48 -1.71 6.07
CA LEU A 54 1.60 -1.60 4.92
C LEU A 54 2.02 -2.67 3.92
N MET A 55 1.07 -3.49 3.48
CA MET A 55 1.32 -4.48 2.43
C MET A 55 0.54 -4.10 1.19
N VAL A 56 1.19 -4.16 0.05
CA VAL A 56 0.58 -3.85 -1.25
C VAL A 56 0.74 -5.06 -2.14
N GLU A 57 -0.36 -5.56 -2.68
CA GLU A 57 -0.29 -6.69 -3.61
C GLU A 57 0.42 -6.28 -4.89
N ALA A 58 1.40 -7.09 -5.28
CA ALA A 58 2.32 -6.76 -6.37
C ALA A 58 2.13 -7.64 -7.61
N GLU A 59 1.01 -8.35 -7.72
CA GLU A 59 0.80 -9.27 -8.83
C GLU A 59 0.28 -8.58 -10.08
N SER A 60 -0.40 -7.45 -9.92
CA SER A 60 -0.82 -6.66 -11.07
C SER A 60 0.22 -5.59 -11.38
N GLU A 61 0.22 -5.14 -12.63
CA GLU A 61 1.07 -4.03 -13.03
C GLU A 61 0.73 -2.77 -12.23
N THR A 62 -0.56 -2.55 -12.01
CA THR A 62 -1.05 -1.43 -11.23
C THR A 62 -0.53 -1.48 -9.80
N GLY A 63 -0.58 -2.65 -9.16
CA GLY A 63 -0.06 -2.84 -7.82
C GLY A 63 1.45 -2.66 -7.72
N TYR A 64 2.16 -3.16 -8.72
CA TYR A 64 3.60 -2.99 -8.77
C TYR A 64 3.99 -1.52 -8.90
N ASP A 65 3.29 -0.79 -9.75
CA ASP A 65 3.54 0.65 -9.92
C ASP A 65 3.20 1.43 -8.65
N LEU A 66 2.14 1.04 -7.95
CA LEU A 66 1.81 1.65 -6.68
C LEU A 66 2.94 1.46 -5.67
N ALA A 67 3.50 0.25 -5.60
CA ALA A 67 4.61 -0.02 -4.69
C ALA A 67 5.82 0.86 -5.00
N LYS A 68 6.12 1.06 -6.28
CA LYS A 68 7.23 1.94 -6.69
C LYS A 68 6.99 3.40 -6.29
N VAL A 69 5.78 3.89 -6.49
CA VAL A 69 5.44 5.26 -6.12
C VAL A 69 5.50 5.43 -4.61
N LEU A 70 4.99 4.45 -3.86
CA LEU A 70 5.06 4.48 -2.40
C LEU A 70 6.49 4.49 -1.89
N MET A 71 7.36 3.69 -2.51
CA MET A 71 8.77 3.67 -2.15
C MET A 71 9.37 5.08 -2.23
N GLN A 72 9.07 5.80 -3.31
CA GLN A 72 9.57 7.16 -3.50
C GLN A 72 8.99 8.12 -2.48
N PHE A 73 7.69 8.04 -2.24
CA PHE A 73 7.02 8.93 -1.29
C PHE A 73 7.54 8.72 0.13
N PHE A 74 7.65 7.46 0.55
CA PHE A 74 8.14 7.14 1.89
C PHE A 74 9.60 7.51 2.07
N ALA A 75 10.41 7.29 1.04
CA ALA A 75 11.82 7.67 1.11
C ALA A 75 11.99 9.18 1.26
N ARG A 76 11.19 9.96 0.56
CA ARG A 76 11.25 11.43 0.65
C ARG A 76 10.72 11.95 1.98
N GLU A 77 9.68 11.32 2.51
CA GLU A 77 9.05 11.77 3.76
C GLU A 77 9.82 11.30 4.99
N PHE A 78 10.25 10.06 5.00
CA PHE A 78 10.83 9.41 6.18
C PHE A 78 12.31 9.08 6.06
N GLY A 79 12.92 9.38 4.91
CA GLY A 79 14.26 8.91 4.62
C GLY A 79 14.27 7.39 4.47
N TYR A 80 15.39 6.77 4.72
CA TYR A 80 15.51 5.32 4.61
C TYR A 80 15.37 4.66 5.97
N THR A 81 14.40 5.10 6.76
CA THR A 81 14.16 4.56 8.10
C THR A 81 13.11 3.46 8.14
N PHE A 82 12.57 3.09 7.00
CA PHE A 82 11.59 2.02 6.88
C PHE A 82 12.19 0.85 6.11
N ASP A 83 11.64 -0.34 6.33
CA ASP A 83 12.06 -1.54 5.64
C ASP A 83 11.05 -1.92 4.56
N VAL A 84 11.54 -2.47 3.46
CA VAL A 84 10.68 -2.99 2.39
C VAL A 84 11.13 -4.40 2.09
N GLU A 85 10.18 -5.32 2.07
CA GLU A 85 10.49 -6.69 1.67
C GLU A 85 9.38 -7.25 0.79
N LYS A 86 9.74 -8.22 -0.03
CA LYS A 86 8.79 -8.94 -0.86
C LYS A 86 8.36 -10.17 -0.10
N VAL A 87 7.06 -10.29 0.13
CA VAL A 87 6.50 -11.35 0.98
C VAL A 87 5.48 -12.13 0.17
N GLU A 88 5.51 -13.45 0.31
CA GLU A 88 4.47 -14.31 -0.22
C GLU A 88 3.54 -14.68 0.91
N SER A 89 2.24 -14.52 0.70
CA SER A 89 1.25 -14.74 1.74
C SER A 89 0.07 -15.52 1.20
N LYS A 90 -0.44 -16.45 2.00
CA LYS A 90 -1.66 -17.19 1.71
C LYS A 90 -2.89 -16.51 2.30
N ARG A 91 -2.75 -15.31 2.85
CA ARG A 91 -3.87 -14.62 3.47
C ARG A 91 -4.98 -14.36 2.46
N LYS A 92 -6.20 -14.64 2.89
CA LYS A 92 -7.37 -14.36 2.07
C LYS A 92 -7.66 -12.88 2.08
N HIS A 93 -8.19 -12.38 0.96
CA HIS A 93 -8.59 -10.98 0.85
C HIS A 93 -9.54 -10.52 1.95
N SER A 94 -10.29 -11.44 2.53
CA SER A 94 -11.29 -11.12 3.54
C SER A 94 -10.72 -10.78 4.91
N ASP A 95 -9.44 -11.05 5.17
CA ASP A 95 -8.92 -10.91 6.53
C ASP A 95 -8.55 -9.48 6.91
N TYR A 96 -7.83 -8.75 6.09
CA TYR A 96 -7.35 -7.41 6.45
C TYR A 96 -7.19 -6.46 5.27
N ILE A 97 -7.58 -6.89 4.08
CA ILE A 97 -7.29 -6.10 2.89
C ILE A 97 -8.32 -5.01 2.73
N TYR A 98 -7.84 -3.79 2.77
CA TYR A 98 -8.66 -2.64 2.45
C TYR A 98 -8.66 -2.49 0.94
N HIS A 99 -9.85 -2.56 0.36
CA HIS A 99 -9.98 -2.15 -1.02
C HIS A 99 -9.70 -0.66 -1.07
N LEU A 100 -9.14 -0.25 -2.17
CA LEU A 100 -8.71 1.10 -2.32
C LEU A 100 -9.77 2.13 -2.02
N GLY A 101 -10.99 1.86 -2.46
CA GLY A 101 -12.11 2.73 -2.18
C GLY A 101 -12.34 2.94 -0.69
N THR A 102 -12.11 1.90 0.12
CA THR A 102 -12.24 1.98 1.56
C THR A 102 -11.17 2.87 2.18
N ILE A 103 -9.92 2.71 1.72
CA ILE A 103 -8.82 3.52 2.22
C ILE A 103 -9.04 5.00 1.88
N LEU A 104 -9.41 5.29 0.65
CA LEU A 104 -9.68 6.66 0.24
C LEU A 104 -10.85 7.25 1.01
N TRP A 105 -11.84 6.44 1.30
CA TRP A 105 -13.00 6.87 2.07
C TRP A 105 -12.61 7.24 3.50
N GLU A 106 -11.76 6.44 4.13
CA GLU A 106 -11.30 6.71 5.49
C GLU A 106 -10.44 7.96 5.59
N MET A 107 -9.84 8.38 4.50
CA MET A 107 -8.98 9.56 4.47
C MET A 107 -9.76 10.86 4.34
N LYS A 108 -11.03 10.79 4.11
CA LYS A 108 -11.88 11.96 4.08
C LYS A 108 -12.27 12.40 5.48
#